data_07ae67740b74f8eaaa1190860cfee1a1
#
_entry.id   07ae67740b74f8eaaa1190860cfee1a1
#
_cell.length_a   1.000
_cell.length_b   1.000
_cell.length_c   1.000
_cell.angle_alpha   90.00
_cell.angle_beta   90.00
_cell.angle_gamma   90.00
#
_symmetry.space_group_name_H-M   'P 1'
#
loop_
_entity.id
_entity.type
_entity.pdbx_description
1 polymer ?
#
loop_
_entity_poly.entity_id
_entity_poly.type
_entity_poly.pdbx_seq_one_letter_code
_entity_poly.pdbx_strand_id
1 'polypeptide(L)'
;DELEKAGMQDTLSAMARSVDQVKENGYFRGMTVFVDAFNDFSFDELKMLDACIAQCKSITFSLCIDNESIRRYANHPFADTLKTLQQITDISADHNYKVNTVECRNSSFRVPELEYVSKEIYNTCKKPYVGKCENVSVISAADIYEESEFVSGKIWELVRKKGYKFSDIALLARNLKDCASVFEGTFDRYEIPYFSDCSDSVSSSSLVRYMNSLFKCLLSRKYSTD
;
A
#
# COMPACT_ATOMS: atom_id res chain seq x y z
N ASP A 1 31.57 9.41 -13.71
CA ASP A 1 30.54 10.13 -12.95
C ASP A 1 31.23 10.98 -11.88
N GLU A 2 30.84 12.27 -11.71
CA GLU A 2 31.48 13.18 -10.73
C GLU A 2 31.25 12.73 -9.29
N LEU A 3 30.12 12.07 -9.02
CA LEU A 3 29.79 11.50 -7.70
C LEU A 3 30.70 10.31 -7.36
N GLU A 4 31.03 9.48 -8.33
CA GLU A 4 31.96 8.37 -8.17
C GLU A 4 33.38 8.83 -7.84
N LYS A 5 33.83 9.92 -8.47
CA LYS A 5 35.13 10.54 -8.18
C LYS A 5 35.18 11.18 -6.77
N ALA A 6 34.02 11.57 -6.24
CA ALA A 6 33.86 12.12 -4.90
C ALA A 6 33.62 11.04 -3.81
N GLY A 7 33.60 9.76 -4.17
CA GLY A 7 33.31 8.67 -3.24
C GLY A 7 31.83 8.64 -2.74
N MET A 8 30.96 9.42 -3.37
CA MET A 8 29.53 9.47 -3.07
C MET A 8 28.76 8.54 -4.00
N GLN A 9 27.72 7.90 -3.47
CA GLN A 9 26.91 6.96 -4.21
C GLN A 9 25.45 7.46 -4.30
N ASP A 10 24.93 7.47 -5.50
CA ASP A 10 23.51 7.60 -5.76
C ASP A 10 22.82 6.23 -5.51
N THR A 11 21.61 6.24 -4.98
CA THR A 11 20.82 5.04 -4.69
C THR A 11 20.56 4.17 -5.92
N LEU A 12 20.36 4.78 -7.10
CA LEU A 12 20.17 4.05 -8.36
C LEU A 12 21.43 3.31 -8.78
N SER A 13 22.60 3.95 -8.69
CA SER A 13 23.90 3.32 -8.97
C SER A 13 24.24 2.22 -7.97
N ALA A 14 23.78 2.33 -6.71
CA ALA A 14 23.96 1.32 -5.69
C ALA A 14 23.20 0.04 -6.01
N MET A 15 21.95 0.16 -6.47
CA MET A 15 21.13 -1.01 -6.83
C MET A 15 21.71 -1.75 -8.04
N ALA A 16 22.10 -1.04 -9.09
CA ALA A 16 22.71 -1.66 -10.28
C ALA A 16 24.00 -2.44 -9.92
N ARG A 17 24.87 -1.85 -9.10
CA ARG A 17 26.09 -2.54 -8.63
C ARG A 17 25.78 -3.76 -7.75
N SER A 18 24.74 -3.68 -6.93
CA SER A 18 24.31 -4.83 -6.12
C SER A 18 23.89 -6.00 -7.01
N VAL A 19 23.21 -5.73 -8.12
CA VAL A 19 22.83 -6.77 -9.11
C VAL A 19 24.08 -7.42 -9.70
N ASP A 20 25.07 -6.62 -10.11
CA ASP A 20 26.32 -7.15 -10.70
C ASP A 20 27.08 -8.00 -9.67
N GLN A 21 27.21 -7.51 -8.43
CA GLN A 21 27.84 -8.28 -7.35
C GLN A 21 27.13 -9.60 -7.05
N VAL A 22 25.80 -9.59 -7.05
CA VAL A 22 24.99 -10.80 -6.85
C VAL A 22 25.24 -11.80 -7.98
N LYS A 23 25.31 -11.34 -9.24
CA LYS A 23 25.63 -12.19 -10.39
C LYS A 23 27.02 -12.81 -10.30
N GLU A 24 28.02 -12.02 -9.93
CA GLU A 24 29.41 -12.47 -9.83
C GLU A 24 29.63 -13.42 -8.64
N ASN A 25 29.11 -13.08 -7.48
CA ASN A 25 29.36 -13.83 -6.24
C ASN A 25 28.46 -15.06 -6.06
N GLY A 26 27.43 -15.21 -6.89
CA GLY A 26 26.48 -16.32 -6.75
C GLY A 26 25.75 -16.32 -5.41
N TYR A 27 25.36 -15.12 -4.93
CA TYR A 27 24.80 -14.91 -3.58
C TYR A 27 23.59 -15.80 -3.29
N PHE A 28 22.69 -15.99 -4.25
CA PHE A 28 21.49 -16.81 -4.07
C PHE A 28 21.69 -18.30 -4.34
N ARG A 29 22.90 -18.74 -4.59
CA ARG A 29 23.17 -20.13 -4.95
C ARG A 29 22.72 -21.10 -3.87
N GLY A 30 21.84 -22.02 -4.25
CA GLY A 30 21.29 -23.05 -3.37
C GLY A 30 20.24 -22.58 -2.37
N MET A 31 19.88 -21.29 -2.36
CA MET A 31 18.86 -20.75 -1.48
C MET A 31 17.44 -21.08 -1.98
N THR A 32 16.51 -21.20 -1.04
CA THR A 32 15.08 -21.15 -1.30
C THR A 32 14.60 -19.74 -0.96
N VAL A 33 13.98 -19.07 -1.93
CA VAL A 33 13.59 -17.67 -1.82
C VAL A 33 12.07 -17.56 -1.80
N PHE A 34 11.54 -16.69 -0.95
CA PHE A 34 10.13 -16.33 -0.91
C PHE A 34 9.99 -14.83 -1.14
N VAL A 35 9.12 -14.47 -2.08
CA VAL A 35 8.81 -13.07 -2.43
C VAL A 35 7.33 -12.85 -2.17
N ASP A 36 7.01 -11.99 -1.22
CA ASP A 36 5.66 -11.79 -0.73
C ASP A 36 5.29 -10.30 -0.68
N ALA A 37 4.00 -9.99 -0.84
CA ALA A 37 3.42 -8.66 -0.74
C ALA A 37 3.91 -7.63 -1.78
N PHE A 38 4.34 -8.06 -2.97
CA PHE A 38 4.64 -7.18 -4.10
C PHE A 38 3.50 -7.21 -5.13
N ASN A 39 3.11 -6.04 -5.62
CA ASN A 39 2.15 -5.90 -6.72
C ASN A 39 2.86 -5.67 -8.05
N ASP A 40 3.98 -4.95 -8.04
CA ASP A 40 4.83 -4.65 -9.18
C ASP A 40 6.30 -4.60 -8.77
N PHE A 41 7.17 -4.55 -9.75
CA PHE A 41 8.61 -4.41 -9.58
C PHE A 41 9.13 -3.32 -10.51
N SER A 42 10.03 -2.50 -10.00
CA SER A 42 10.82 -1.57 -10.80
C SER A 42 11.78 -2.34 -11.72
N PHE A 43 12.32 -1.62 -12.70
CA PHE A 43 13.26 -2.24 -13.66
C PHE A 43 14.49 -2.86 -12.99
N ASP A 44 15.04 -2.21 -11.97
CA ASP A 44 16.22 -2.71 -11.27
C ASP A 44 15.89 -3.87 -10.32
N GLU A 45 14.69 -3.87 -9.73
CA GLU A 45 14.21 -5.03 -8.97
C GLU A 45 13.98 -6.24 -9.86
N LEU A 46 13.47 -6.06 -11.08
CA LEU A 46 13.36 -7.14 -12.06
C LEU A 46 14.73 -7.73 -12.45
N LYS A 47 15.76 -6.89 -12.59
CA LYS A 47 17.13 -7.38 -12.81
C LYS A 47 17.67 -8.18 -11.62
N MET A 48 17.35 -7.75 -10.41
CA MET A 48 17.70 -8.48 -9.19
C MET A 48 16.98 -9.82 -9.13
N LEU A 49 15.69 -9.85 -9.47
CA LEU A 49 14.92 -11.09 -9.56
C LEU A 49 15.46 -12.04 -10.64
N ASP A 50 15.83 -11.52 -11.80
CA ASP A 50 16.51 -12.29 -12.85
C ASP A 50 17.79 -12.96 -12.32
N ALA A 51 18.66 -12.20 -11.65
CA ALA A 51 19.86 -12.74 -11.04
C ALA A 51 19.55 -13.75 -9.91
N CYS A 52 18.51 -13.54 -9.16
CA CYS A 52 18.05 -14.45 -8.11
C CYS A 52 17.53 -15.76 -8.70
N ILE A 53 16.62 -15.68 -9.70
CA ILE A 53 16.03 -16.84 -10.37
C ILE A 53 17.14 -17.69 -11.02
N ALA A 54 18.13 -17.08 -11.65
CA ALA A 54 19.24 -17.78 -12.27
C ALA A 54 20.09 -18.62 -11.30
N GLN A 55 20.08 -18.31 -10.02
CA GLN A 55 21.01 -18.89 -9.04
C GLN A 55 20.34 -19.73 -7.95
N CYS A 56 19.09 -19.40 -7.58
CA CYS A 56 18.42 -20.03 -6.45
C CYS A 56 18.01 -21.48 -6.76
N LYS A 57 17.85 -22.26 -5.69
CA LYS A 57 17.34 -23.63 -5.79
C LYS A 57 15.86 -23.64 -6.13
N SER A 58 15.12 -22.72 -5.56
CA SER A 58 13.68 -22.53 -5.79
C SER A 58 13.27 -21.13 -5.36
N ILE A 59 12.27 -20.57 -6.03
CA ILE A 59 11.67 -19.29 -5.68
C ILE A 59 10.17 -19.43 -5.69
N THR A 60 9.50 -18.81 -4.72
CA THR A 60 8.04 -18.79 -4.60
C THR A 60 7.58 -17.35 -4.49
N PHE A 61 6.66 -16.97 -5.36
CA PHE A 61 6.01 -15.67 -5.32
C PHE A 61 4.57 -15.81 -4.79
N SER A 62 4.18 -14.95 -3.89
CA SER A 62 2.79 -14.79 -3.47
C SER A 62 2.26 -13.52 -4.12
N LEU A 63 1.24 -13.66 -4.97
CA LEU A 63 0.63 -12.57 -5.71
C LEU A 63 -0.87 -12.54 -5.43
N CYS A 64 -1.40 -11.35 -5.17
CA CYS A 64 -2.83 -11.15 -4.98
C CYS A 64 -3.50 -10.90 -6.34
N ILE A 65 -4.11 -11.93 -6.90
CA ILE A 65 -4.75 -11.89 -8.23
C ILE A 65 -6.11 -12.56 -8.15
N ASP A 66 -7.09 -12.01 -8.85
CA ASP A 66 -8.38 -12.67 -9.07
C ASP A 66 -8.35 -13.39 -10.43
N ASN A 67 -8.62 -14.70 -10.42
CA ASN A 67 -8.63 -15.53 -11.63
C ASN A 67 -9.70 -15.14 -12.66
N GLU A 68 -10.80 -14.56 -12.22
CA GLU A 68 -11.83 -14.06 -13.13
C GLU A 68 -11.36 -12.81 -13.88
N SER A 69 -10.46 -12.05 -13.29
CA SER A 69 -9.91 -10.80 -13.83
C SER A 69 -8.94 -11.03 -14.99
N ILE A 70 -8.23 -12.16 -15.02
CA ILE A 70 -7.25 -12.51 -16.06
C ILE A 70 -7.87 -12.43 -17.48
N ARG A 71 -9.19 -12.54 -17.58
CA ARG A 71 -9.88 -12.67 -18.86
C ARG A 71 -10.56 -11.38 -19.36
N ARG A 72 -10.65 -10.30 -18.57
CA ARG A 72 -11.68 -9.30 -18.89
C ARG A 72 -11.28 -7.84 -19.10
N TYR A 73 -10.29 -7.21 -18.44
CA TYR A 73 -10.15 -5.75 -18.58
C TYR A 73 -8.73 -5.21 -18.33
N ALA A 74 -8.31 -4.29 -19.22
CA ALA A 74 -7.08 -3.52 -19.09
C ALA A 74 -7.03 -2.54 -17.88
N ASN A 75 -8.19 -2.23 -17.28
CA ASN A 75 -8.33 -1.31 -16.15
C ASN A 75 -8.80 -2.02 -14.86
N HIS A 76 -8.44 -3.26 -14.69
CA HIS A 76 -8.77 -4.01 -13.48
C HIS A 76 -7.79 -3.67 -12.35
N PRO A 77 -8.20 -3.70 -11.05
CA PRO A 77 -7.30 -3.43 -9.92
C PRO A 77 -6.06 -4.31 -9.86
N PHE A 78 -6.12 -5.50 -10.44
CA PHE A 78 -4.99 -6.44 -10.51
C PHE A 78 -4.20 -6.38 -11.82
N ALA A 79 -4.39 -5.35 -12.65
CA ALA A 79 -3.71 -5.26 -13.94
C ALA A 79 -2.19 -5.22 -13.79
N ASP A 80 -1.68 -4.47 -12.81
CA ASP A 80 -0.24 -4.38 -12.55
C ASP A 80 0.31 -5.72 -12.03
N THR A 81 -0.40 -6.39 -11.13
CA THR A 81 -0.01 -7.70 -10.62
C THR A 81 -0.04 -8.79 -11.72
N LEU A 82 -0.98 -8.69 -12.67
CA LEU A 82 -1.00 -9.59 -13.85
C LEU A 82 0.20 -9.35 -14.75
N LYS A 83 0.57 -8.09 -14.96
CA LYS A 83 1.80 -7.74 -15.70
C LYS A 83 3.04 -8.30 -15.02
N THR A 84 3.10 -8.18 -13.70
CA THR A 84 4.17 -8.74 -12.86
C THR A 84 4.25 -10.27 -13.01
N LEU A 85 3.10 -10.96 -12.95
CA LEU A 85 3.06 -12.41 -13.18
C LEU A 85 3.61 -12.78 -14.55
N GLN A 86 3.27 -12.03 -15.60
CA GLN A 86 3.79 -12.25 -16.94
C GLN A 86 5.30 -12.06 -16.98
N GLN A 87 5.82 -10.97 -16.40
CA GLN A 87 7.25 -10.68 -16.34
C GLN A 87 8.04 -11.79 -15.61
N ILE A 88 7.54 -12.26 -14.47
CA ILE A 88 8.15 -13.37 -13.72
C ILE A 88 8.14 -14.65 -14.55
N THR A 89 7.05 -14.92 -15.28
CA THR A 89 6.91 -16.09 -16.13
C THR A 89 7.91 -16.04 -17.28
N ASP A 90 8.07 -14.88 -17.92
CA ASP A 90 9.00 -14.67 -19.02
C ASP A 90 10.46 -14.86 -18.55
N ILE A 91 10.85 -14.23 -17.44
CA ILE A 91 12.18 -14.43 -16.83
C ILE A 91 12.42 -15.90 -16.49
N SER A 92 11.41 -16.59 -15.94
CA SER A 92 11.53 -18.01 -15.61
C SER A 92 11.72 -18.88 -16.85
N ALA A 93 11.05 -18.54 -17.96
CA ALA A 93 11.20 -19.23 -19.24
C ALA A 93 12.60 -19.02 -19.85
N ASP A 94 13.15 -17.83 -19.76
CA ASP A 94 14.52 -17.52 -20.22
C ASP A 94 15.57 -18.37 -19.52
N HIS A 95 15.35 -18.73 -18.26
CA HIS A 95 16.20 -19.63 -17.48
C HIS A 95 15.78 -21.12 -17.55
N ASN A 96 14.81 -21.47 -18.40
CA ASN A 96 14.29 -22.85 -18.56
C ASN A 96 13.68 -23.43 -17.28
N TYR A 97 13.14 -22.60 -16.37
CA TYR A 97 12.44 -23.06 -15.19
C TYR A 97 10.96 -23.33 -15.45
N LYS A 98 10.45 -24.38 -14.83
CA LYS A 98 9.03 -24.69 -14.89
C LYS A 98 8.29 -23.91 -13.80
N VAL A 99 7.32 -23.10 -14.20
CA VAL A 99 6.42 -22.38 -13.30
C VAL A 99 5.26 -23.28 -12.91
N ASN A 100 5.04 -23.45 -11.61
CA ASN A 100 3.87 -24.12 -11.05
C ASN A 100 3.01 -23.07 -10.34
N THR A 101 1.74 -22.98 -10.70
CA THR A 101 0.80 -22.08 -10.06
C THR A 101 -0.06 -22.83 -9.06
N VAL A 102 -0.14 -22.33 -7.84
CA VAL A 102 -1.03 -22.84 -6.77
C VAL A 102 -2.02 -21.75 -6.43
N GLU A 103 -3.29 -22.05 -6.57
CA GLU A 103 -4.36 -21.12 -6.21
C GLU A 103 -4.72 -21.30 -4.72
N CYS A 104 -4.49 -20.25 -3.94
CA CYS A 104 -4.85 -20.19 -2.54
C CYS A 104 -6.29 -19.66 -2.41
N ARG A 105 -7.27 -20.56 -2.39
CA ARG A 105 -8.69 -20.20 -2.16
C ARG A 105 -8.97 -20.24 -0.67
N ASN A 106 -8.80 -19.12 0.00
CA ASN A 106 -9.24 -18.99 1.38
C ASN A 106 -10.25 -17.85 1.46
N SER A 107 -11.53 -18.15 1.21
CA SER A 107 -12.59 -17.19 1.50
C SER A 107 -12.80 -17.17 3.01
N SER A 108 -12.04 -16.31 3.68
CA SER A 108 -12.19 -16.08 5.12
C SER A 108 -13.33 -15.11 5.48
N PHE A 109 -14.16 -14.74 4.51
CA PHE A 109 -15.30 -13.87 4.77
C PHE A 109 -16.36 -14.64 5.58
N ARG A 110 -16.50 -14.25 6.84
CA ARG A 110 -17.55 -14.78 7.74
C ARG A 110 -18.91 -14.13 7.49
N VAL A 111 -18.94 -13.09 6.71
CA VAL A 111 -20.11 -12.23 6.46
C VAL A 111 -20.44 -12.24 4.98
N PRO A 112 -21.61 -12.74 4.57
CA PRO A 112 -22.00 -12.87 3.17
C PRO A 112 -21.99 -11.55 2.38
N GLU A 113 -22.34 -10.44 3.02
CA GLU A 113 -22.32 -9.11 2.41
C GLU A 113 -20.91 -8.68 2.02
N LEU A 114 -19.90 -8.99 2.86
CA LEU A 114 -18.50 -8.65 2.56
C LEU A 114 -17.97 -9.56 1.45
N GLU A 115 -18.34 -10.82 1.43
CA GLU A 115 -18.00 -11.72 0.33
C GLU A 115 -18.60 -11.22 -1.00
N TYR A 116 -19.86 -10.77 -0.96
CA TYR A 116 -20.51 -10.18 -2.13
C TYR A 116 -19.81 -8.90 -2.60
N VAL A 117 -19.51 -7.96 -1.70
CA VAL A 117 -18.79 -6.72 -2.02
C VAL A 117 -17.45 -7.04 -2.63
N SER A 118 -16.68 -7.96 -2.05
CA SER A 118 -15.38 -8.38 -2.57
C SER A 118 -15.44 -8.91 -4.00
N LYS A 119 -16.50 -9.65 -4.35
CA LYS A 119 -16.68 -10.23 -5.70
C LYS A 119 -17.22 -9.23 -6.73
N GLU A 120 -18.09 -8.33 -6.30
CA GLU A 120 -18.87 -7.52 -7.23
C GLU A 120 -18.43 -6.05 -7.32
N ILE A 121 -17.59 -5.55 -6.39
CA ILE A 121 -17.25 -4.13 -6.33
C ILE A 121 -16.61 -3.62 -7.64
N TYR A 122 -15.84 -4.44 -8.31
CA TYR A 122 -15.15 -4.12 -9.56
C TYR A 122 -15.85 -4.70 -10.81
N ASN A 123 -16.97 -5.37 -10.63
CA ASN A 123 -17.71 -5.95 -11.75
C ASN A 123 -18.47 -4.87 -12.51
N THR A 124 -18.41 -4.90 -13.85
CA THR A 124 -19.10 -3.93 -14.72
C THR A 124 -20.62 -4.20 -14.73
N CYS A 125 -21.01 -5.47 -14.70
CA CYS A 125 -22.41 -5.90 -14.65
C CYS A 125 -22.74 -6.35 -13.23
N LYS A 126 -23.04 -5.38 -12.35
CA LYS A 126 -23.37 -5.66 -10.94
C LYS A 126 -24.74 -6.32 -10.84
N LYS A 127 -24.79 -7.43 -10.12
CA LYS A 127 -26.06 -8.00 -9.67
C LYS A 127 -26.39 -7.38 -8.31
N PRO A 128 -27.65 -6.98 -8.04
CA PRO A 128 -28.00 -6.48 -6.72
C PRO A 128 -27.82 -7.57 -5.67
N TYR A 129 -27.33 -7.20 -4.48
CA TYR A 129 -27.31 -8.13 -3.36
C TYR A 129 -28.73 -8.50 -2.95
N VAL A 130 -29.01 -9.78 -2.87
CA VAL A 130 -30.31 -10.31 -2.44
C VAL A 130 -30.13 -10.88 -1.04
N GLY A 131 -30.48 -10.10 -0.03
CA GLY A 131 -30.36 -10.50 1.36
C GLY A 131 -30.49 -9.32 2.32
N LYS A 132 -30.46 -9.60 3.61
CA LYS A 132 -30.44 -8.59 4.65
C LYS A 132 -29.03 -8.03 4.77
N CYS A 133 -28.87 -6.73 4.60
CA CYS A 133 -27.58 -6.05 4.68
C CYS A 133 -27.46 -5.34 6.03
N GLU A 134 -26.78 -5.96 6.99
CA GLU A 134 -26.61 -5.43 8.36
C GLU A 134 -25.16 -5.03 8.66
N ASN A 135 -24.21 -5.56 7.87
CA ASN A 135 -22.78 -5.42 8.16
C ASN A 135 -22.05 -4.48 7.19
N VAL A 136 -22.73 -3.98 6.17
CA VAL A 136 -22.20 -2.98 5.23
C VAL A 136 -23.13 -1.79 5.22
N SER A 137 -22.59 -0.60 5.43
CA SER A 137 -23.35 0.65 5.35
C SER A 137 -22.56 1.70 4.58
N VAL A 138 -23.27 2.55 3.85
CA VAL A 138 -22.70 3.70 3.15
C VAL A 138 -23.37 4.94 3.70
N ILE A 139 -22.57 5.92 4.05
CA ILE A 139 -23.04 7.22 4.54
C ILE A 139 -22.56 8.32 3.60
N SER A 140 -23.27 9.44 3.62
CA SER A 140 -22.84 10.69 3.00
C SER A 140 -22.89 11.78 4.04
N ALA A 141 -21.77 12.44 4.28
CA ALA A 141 -21.65 13.59 5.15
C ALA A 141 -21.56 14.87 4.34
N ALA A 142 -21.88 16.01 4.92
CA ALA A 142 -21.78 17.31 4.26
C ALA A 142 -20.32 17.76 4.10
N ASP A 143 -19.49 17.42 5.07
CA ASP A 143 -18.08 17.74 5.07
C ASP A 143 -17.27 16.71 5.90
N ILE A 144 -15.95 16.89 5.94
CA ILE A 144 -15.05 16.00 6.67
C ILE A 144 -15.23 16.08 8.19
N TYR A 145 -15.72 17.17 8.71
CA TYR A 145 -15.97 17.34 10.15
C TYR A 145 -17.16 16.49 10.56
N GLU A 146 -18.27 16.57 9.82
CA GLU A 146 -19.44 15.72 10.05
C GLU A 146 -19.09 14.23 9.87
N GLU A 147 -18.26 13.90 8.87
CA GLU A 147 -17.77 12.54 8.65
C GLU A 147 -16.99 12.05 9.89
N SER A 148 -16.06 12.85 10.42
CA SER A 148 -15.25 12.49 11.58
C SER A 148 -16.09 12.30 12.85
N GLU A 149 -17.11 13.14 13.06
CA GLU A 149 -18.08 13.01 14.15
C GLU A 149 -18.88 11.70 14.04
N PHE A 150 -19.40 11.42 12.85
CA PHE A 150 -20.14 10.18 12.61
C PHE A 150 -19.27 8.94 12.86
N VAL A 151 -18.05 8.93 12.33
CA VAL A 151 -17.10 7.81 12.51
C VAL A 151 -16.78 7.61 13.99
N SER A 152 -16.53 8.69 14.74
CA SER A 152 -16.25 8.62 16.17
C SER A 152 -17.43 8.05 16.95
N GLY A 153 -18.66 8.50 16.65
CA GLY A 153 -19.88 7.94 17.22
C GLY A 153 -20.06 6.45 16.89
N LYS A 154 -19.72 6.05 15.67
CA LYS A 154 -19.80 4.66 15.23
C LYS A 154 -18.77 3.76 15.92
N ILE A 155 -17.55 4.25 16.13
CA ILE A 155 -16.51 3.56 16.89
C ILE A 155 -17.00 3.30 18.32
N TRP A 156 -17.56 4.31 18.98
CA TRP A 156 -18.10 4.14 20.32
C TRP A 156 -19.30 3.18 20.37
N GLU A 157 -20.14 3.20 19.35
CA GLU A 157 -21.25 2.24 19.26
C GLU A 157 -20.73 0.80 19.18
N LEU A 158 -19.72 0.54 18.34
CA LEU A 158 -19.10 -0.77 18.19
C LEU A 158 -18.46 -1.25 19.49
N VAL A 159 -17.72 -0.38 20.16
CA VAL A 159 -17.03 -0.72 21.41
C VAL A 159 -18.03 -0.95 22.55
N ARG A 160 -18.98 -0.05 22.75
CA ARG A 160 -19.90 -0.11 23.92
C ARG A 160 -21.03 -1.13 23.74
N LYS A 161 -21.57 -1.26 22.52
CA LYS A 161 -22.77 -2.10 22.30
C LYS A 161 -22.42 -3.47 21.74
N LYS A 162 -21.35 -3.58 20.93
CA LYS A 162 -21.00 -4.82 20.24
C LYS A 162 -19.75 -5.51 20.80
N GLY A 163 -19.08 -4.91 21.80
CA GLY A 163 -17.93 -5.49 22.50
C GLY A 163 -16.63 -5.54 21.70
N TYR A 164 -16.51 -4.74 20.63
CA TYR A 164 -15.25 -4.59 19.92
C TYR A 164 -14.22 -3.86 20.79
N LYS A 165 -12.95 -4.17 20.59
CA LYS A 165 -11.84 -3.38 21.11
C LYS A 165 -11.48 -2.29 20.11
N PHE A 166 -10.92 -1.17 20.56
CA PHE A 166 -10.41 -0.15 19.63
C PHE A 166 -9.38 -0.71 18.66
N SER A 167 -8.56 -1.67 19.10
CA SER A 167 -7.59 -2.37 18.24
C SER A 167 -8.21 -3.25 17.14
N ASP A 168 -9.50 -3.55 17.21
CA ASP A 168 -10.21 -4.34 16.20
C ASP A 168 -10.78 -3.48 15.08
N ILE A 169 -10.64 -2.15 15.19
CA ILE A 169 -11.25 -1.16 14.29
C ILE A 169 -10.13 -0.47 13.49
N ALA A 170 -10.29 -0.40 12.19
CA ALA A 170 -9.39 0.32 11.31
C ALA A 170 -10.16 1.38 10.51
N LEU A 171 -9.59 2.58 10.43
CA LEU A 171 -10.03 3.65 9.54
C LEU A 171 -9.06 3.74 8.37
N LEU A 172 -9.58 3.63 7.15
CA LEU A 172 -8.80 3.71 5.93
C LEU A 172 -9.20 4.94 5.13
N ALA A 173 -8.23 5.74 4.71
CA ALA A 173 -8.45 6.89 3.86
C ALA A 173 -7.52 6.81 2.64
N ARG A 174 -8.00 7.28 1.48
CA ARG A 174 -7.20 7.30 0.26
C ARG A 174 -5.97 8.20 0.38
N ASN A 175 -6.14 9.36 1.01
CA ASN A 175 -5.06 10.29 1.32
C ASN A 175 -5.16 10.70 2.79
N LEU A 176 -4.45 9.98 3.63
CA LEU A 176 -4.50 10.21 5.07
C LEU A 176 -4.02 11.62 5.46
N LYS A 177 -3.05 12.19 4.72
CA LYS A 177 -2.50 13.53 5.00
C LYS A 177 -3.53 14.64 4.93
N ASP A 178 -4.55 14.50 4.08
CA ASP A 178 -5.57 15.54 3.91
C ASP A 178 -6.62 15.53 5.01
N CYS A 179 -6.79 14.42 5.70
CA CYS A 179 -7.86 14.24 6.67
C CYS A 179 -7.38 13.93 8.11
N ALA A 180 -6.12 13.50 8.28
CA ALA A 180 -5.61 13.04 9.57
C ALA A 180 -5.86 14.05 10.70
N SER A 181 -5.51 15.32 10.51
CA SER A 181 -5.64 16.34 11.56
C SER A 181 -7.07 16.55 12.05
N VAL A 182 -8.06 16.37 11.18
CA VAL A 182 -9.48 16.49 11.55
C VAL A 182 -9.92 15.28 12.36
N PHE A 183 -9.59 14.07 11.89
CA PHE A 183 -9.91 12.84 12.60
C PHE A 183 -9.18 12.74 13.94
N GLU A 184 -7.89 13.05 14.00
CA GLU A 184 -7.09 13.08 15.22
C GLU A 184 -7.69 14.03 16.26
N GLY A 185 -7.98 15.27 15.86
CA GLY A 185 -8.62 16.25 16.75
C GLY A 185 -10.01 15.83 17.24
N THR A 186 -10.77 15.10 16.41
CA THR A 186 -12.06 14.56 16.80
C THR A 186 -11.90 13.36 17.73
N PHE A 187 -10.96 12.45 17.45
CA PHE A 187 -10.67 11.30 18.29
C PHE A 187 -10.18 11.71 19.68
N ASP A 188 -9.30 12.72 19.76
CA ASP A 188 -8.85 13.29 21.04
C ASP A 188 -10.02 13.83 21.85
N ARG A 189 -10.94 14.57 21.22
CA ARG A 189 -12.13 15.10 21.89
C ARG A 189 -13.09 14.03 22.39
N TYR A 190 -13.17 12.90 21.64
CA TYR A 190 -14.01 11.75 22.02
C TYR A 190 -13.26 10.71 22.87
N GLU A 191 -12.01 10.98 23.25
CA GLU A 191 -11.17 10.08 24.03
C GLU A 191 -11.03 8.68 23.37
N ILE A 192 -10.93 8.64 22.03
CA ILE A 192 -10.71 7.42 21.26
C ILE A 192 -9.21 7.21 21.10
N PRO A 193 -8.64 6.14 21.66
CA PRO A 193 -7.23 5.83 21.41
C PRO A 193 -7.01 5.41 19.97
N TYR A 194 -6.03 6.00 19.30
CA TYR A 194 -5.71 5.71 17.91
C TYR A 194 -4.20 5.64 17.67
N PHE A 195 -3.83 4.99 16.59
CA PHE A 195 -2.52 5.08 15.95
C PHE A 195 -2.72 5.62 14.54
N SER A 196 -1.98 6.67 14.19
CA SER A 196 -2.02 7.27 12.85
C SER A 196 -0.73 6.93 12.11
N ASP A 197 -0.85 6.35 10.93
CA ASP A 197 0.28 6.10 10.01
C ASP A 197 0.56 7.33 9.13
N CYS A 198 0.29 8.52 9.65
CA CYS A 198 0.61 9.78 9.00
C CYS A 198 1.98 10.25 9.48
N SER A 199 2.96 10.25 8.59
CA SER A 199 4.23 10.91 8.88
C SER A 199 4.05 12.42 8.80
N ASP A 200 4.11 13.08 9.95
CA ASP A 200 4.17 14.54 9.99
C ASP A 200 5.42 15.03 9.26
N SER A 201 5.21 15.87 8.26
CA SER A 201 6.33 16.58 7.66
C SER A 201 6.88 17.55 8.71
N VAL A 202 8.19 17.49 8.97
CA VAL A 202 8.85 18.45 9.86
C VAL A 202 8.55 19.90 9.45
N SER A 203 8.29 20.13 8.16
CA SER A 203 7.92 21.45 7.61
C SER A 203 6.53 21.93 8.05
N SER A 204 5.64 21.05 8.51
CA SER A 204 4.30 21.41 9.02
C SER A 204 4.34 21.84 10.49
N SER A 205 5.42 21.55 11.20
CA SER A 205 5.61 21.94 12.60
C SER A 205 5.56 23.46 12.77
N SER A 206 4.85 23.93 13.79
CA SER A 206 4.70 25.35 14.12
C SER A 206 6.05 26.04 14.27
N LEU A 207 7.04 25.36 14.85
CA LEU A 207 8.40 25.88 15.03
C LEU A 207 9.10 26.09 13.67
N VAL A 208 9.00 25.10 12.77
CA VAL A 208 9.63 25.20 11.43
C VAL A 208 8.94 26.26 10.59
N ARG A 209 7.62 26.38 10.67
CA ARG A 209 6.86 27.46 10.01
C ARG A 209 7.28 28.83 10.53
N TYR A 210 7.43 28.98 11.84
CA TYR A 210 7.92 30.21 12.45
C TYR A 210 9.34 30.55 11.97
N MET A 211 10.26 29.58 12.02
CA MET A 211 11.64 29.75 11.54
C MET A 211 11.69 30.14 10.05
N ASN A 212 10.90 29.49 9.21
CA ASN A 212 10.81 29.79 7.79
C ASN A 212 10.24 31.21 7.55
N SER A 213 9.26 31.63 8.32
CA SER A 213 8.71 32.99 8.24
C SER A 213 9.75 34.01 8.68
N LEU A 214 10.49 33.74 9.75
CA LEU A 214 11.60 34.60 10.20
C LEU A 214 12.69 34.75 9.10
N PHE A 215 13.12 33.64 8.49
CA PHE A 215 14.08 33.68 7.41
C PHE A 215 13.55 34.44 6.18
N LYS A 216 12.30 34.24 5.81
CA LYS A 216 11.67 35.03 4.73
C LYS A 216 11.66 36.51 5.02
N CYS A 217 11.30 36.92 6.24
CA CYS A 217 11.36 38.35 6.65
C CYS A 217 12.77 38.92 6.56
N LEU A 218 13.76 38.17 7.05
CA LEU A 218 15.17 38.61 7.02
C LEU A 218 15.70 38.75 5.58
N LEU A 219 15.36 37.81 4.70
CA LEU A 219 15.82 37.80 3.31
C LEU A 219 15.08 38.81 2.44
N SER A 220 13.80 39.00 2.62
CA SER A 220 12.97 39.88 1.79
C SER A 220 12.97 41.32 2.25
N ARG A 221 13.45 41.62 3.45
CA ARG A 221 13.31 42.95 4.12
C ARG A 221 11.87 43.48 4.11
N LYS A 222 10.89 42.65 3.90
CA LYS A 222 9.46 42.96 3.91
C LYS A 222 8.80 42.15 5.02
N TYR A 223 8.07 42.85 5.88
CA TYR A 223 7.22 42.20 6.86
C TYR A 223 5.89 41.83 6.16
N SER A 224 5.60 40.55 6.00
CA SER A 224 4.30 40.06 5.59
C SER A 224 3.53 39.67 6.84
N THR A 225 2.29 40.07 6.91
CA THR A 225 1.35 39.76 8.02
C THR A 225 0.46 38.56 7.68
N ASP A 226 0.90 37.65 6.81
CA ASP A 226 0.16 36.44 6.45
C ASP A 226 0.42 35.29 7.42
#